data_ec8ad639b34007ec7013c8485662f371
#
_entry.id   ec8ad639b34007ec7013c8485662f371
#
_cell.length_a   1.000
_cell.length_b   1.000
_cell.length_c   1.000
_cell.angle_alpha   90.00
_cell.angle_beta   90.00
_cell.angle_gamma   90.00
#
_symmetry.space_group_name_H-M   'P 1'
#
loop_
_entity.id
_entity.type
_entity.pdbx_description
1 polymer ?
#
loop_
_entity_poly.entity_id
_entity_poly.type
_entity_poly.pdbx_seq_one_letter_code
_entity_poly.pdbx_strand_id
1 'polypeptide(L)'
;LCASIAARVPNTSIAFGIDGATGTESDRISDSRFCSQCNAPLEYDYVQYGQLGAYHCPSCGWGRPTLLRRVTGVELGCDGYGFDLAFGPEANAPAVHIATRYNGLYMVYNVAAAFFAAHELGVDAAHLQPTLDAYVPAGGRMGRWDIAGRTVEANLAKNPVGFDRQIQSIK
;
A
#
# COMPACT_ATOMS: atom_id res chain seq x y z
N LEU A 1 14.12 2.04 2.04
CA LEU A 1 14.84 0.93 2.70
C LEU A 1 14.70 -0.37 1.91
N CYS A 2 13.48 -0.87 1.63
CA CYS A 2 13.28 -2.16 0.93
C CYS A 2 13.96 -2.20 -0.44
N ALA A 3 13.84 -1.15 -1.26
CA ALA A 3 14.49 -1.09 -2.57
C ALA A 3 16.03 -1.15 -2.46
N SER A 4 16.61 -0.51 -1.45
CA SER A 4 18.07 -0.55 -1.22
C SER A 4 18.56 -1.92 -0.75
N ILE A 5 17.72 -2.66 -0.02
CA ILE A 5 18.03 -4.04 0.39
C ILE A 5 17.88 -4.97 -0.82
N ALA A 6 16.78 -4.86 -1.56
CA ALA A 6 16.52 -5.67 -2.74
C ALA A 6 17.64 -5.59 -3.78
N ALA A 7 18.24 -4.40 -3.97
CA ALA A 7 19.37 -4.22 -4.87
C ALA A 7 20.67 -4.92 -4.43
N ARG A 8 20.74 -5.44 -3.21
CA ARG A 8 21.95 -6.07 -2.64
C ARG A 8 21.81 -7.58 -2.42
N VAL A 9 20.62 -8.12 -2.57
CA VAL A 9 20.40 -9.57 -2.42
C VAL A 9 20.56 -10.27 -3.77
N PRO A 10 21.11 -11.49 -3.80
CA PRO A 10 21.32 -12.24 -5.05
C PRO A 10 20.01 -12.82 -5.63
N ASN A 11 18.96 -12.85 -4.84
CA ASN A 11 17.67 -13.41 -5.23
C ASN A 11 16.89 -12.44 -6.13
N THR A 12 16.08 -12.99 -7.02
CA THR A 12 15.13 -12.19 -7.80
C THR A 12 14.16 -11.49 -6.88
N SER A 13 14.04 -10.18 -7.04
CA SER A 13 13.12 -9.35 -6.26
C SER A 13 11.98 -8.87 -7.14
N ILE A 14 10.75 -9.05 -6.67
CA ILE A 14 9.54 -8.57 -7.34
C ILE A 14 9.07 -7.31 -6.60
N ALA A 15 9.23 -6.16 -7.26
CA ALA A 15 8.76 -4.91 -6.71
C ALA A 15 7.24 -4.77 -6.92
N PHE A 16 6.53 -4.36 -5.86
CA PHE A 16 5.12 -4.02 -5.93
C PHE A 16 4.83 -2.68 -5.26
N GLY A 17 3.71 -2.08 -5.61
CA GLY A 17 3.23 -0.84 -5.00
C GLY A 17 2.01 -0.26 -5.70
N ILE A 18 1.48 0.81 -5.13
CA ILE A 18 0.42 1.58 -5.76
C ILE A 18 1.03 2.41 -6.87
N ASP A 19 0.46 2.28 -8.08
CA ASP A 19 0.90 2.99 -9.26
C ASP A 19 -0.06 4.13 -9.58
N GLY A 20 0.31 5.33 -9.14
CA GLY A 20 -0.47 6.55 -9.26
C GLY A 20 -0.70 7.27 -7.94
N ALA A 21 -1.13 8.51 -8.04
CA ALA A 21 -1.56 9.33 -6.92
C ALA A 21 -2.91 8.82 -6.38
N THR A 22 -3.11 8.87 -5.07
CA THR A 22 -4.34 8.37 -4.43
C THR A 22 -5.23 9.47 -3.87
N GLY A 23 -4.82 10.74 -4.03
CA GLY A 23 -5.55 11.89 -3.47
C GLY A 23 -5.46 12.03 -1.94
N THR A 24 -4.69 11.14 -1.29
CA THR A 24 -4.43 11.19 0.16
C THR A 24 -3.02 11.66 0.46
N GLU A 25 -2.35 12.23 -0.52
CA GLU A 25 -0.98 12.69 -0.42
C GLU A 25 -0.89 13.76 0.68
N SER A 26 -0.04 13.52 1.66
CA SER A 26 0.43 14.58 2.52
C SER A 26 1.74 15.10 1.93
N ASP A 27 1.87 16.40 1.78
CA ASP A 27 3.10 17.07 1.32
C ASP A 27 4.30 16.85 2.27
N ARG A 28 4.11 16.07 3.32
CA ARG A 28 5.13 15.79 4.33
C ARG A 28 5.75 14.44 4.10
N ILE A 29 6.88 14.45 3.38
CA ILE A 29 7.81 13.33 3.38
C ILE A 29 8.44 13.27 4.78
N SER A 30 8.10 12.25 5.57
CA SER A 30 8.59 12.15 6.95
C SER A 30 9.97 11.48 7.04
N ASP A 31 10.23 10.42 6.27
CA ASP A 31 11.33 9.51 6.57
C ASP A 31 12.34 9.25 5.43
N SER A 32 12.11 9.67 4.21
CA SER A 32 13.00 9.36 3.08
C SER A 32 13.23 10.57 2.19
N ARG A 33 13.93 11.56 2.74
CA ARG A 33 14.27 12.79 2.00
C ARG A 33 15.54 12.67 1.19
N PHE A 34 16.40 11.71 1.49
CA PHE A 34 17.73 11.62 0.92
C PHE A 34 17.96 10.27 0.23
N CYS A 35 18.68 10.32 -0.86
CA CYS A 35 19.07 9.14 -1.62
C CYS A 35 19.98 8.23 -0.78
N SER A 36 19.64 6.94 -0.73
CA SER A 36 20.42 5.94 -0.01
C SER A 36 21.74 5.57 -0.69
N GLN A 37 21.97 6.05 -1.91
CA GLN A 37 23.19 5.78 -2.67
C GLN A 37 24.20 6.94 -2.59
N CYS A 38 23.74 8.19 -2.72
CA CYS A 38 24.62 9.35 -2.79
C CYS A 38 24.27 10.47 -1.79
N ASN A 39 23.25 10.27 -0.96
CA ASN A 39 22.79 11.22 0.04
C ASN A 39 22.29 12.58 -0.51
N ALA A 40 22.09 12.70 -1.82
CA ALA A 40 21.42 13.87 -2.40
C ALA A 40 19.92 13.87 -2.07
N PRO A 41 19.25 15.03 -2.06
CA PRO A 41 17.80 15.08 -1.90
C PRO A 41 17.09 14.27 -2.98
N LEU A 42 16.02 13.55 -2.59
CA LEU A 42 15.13 12.86 -3.52
C LEU A 42 14.03 13.79 -4.01
N GLU A 43 13.65 13.63 -5.26
CA GLU A 43 12.46 14.23 -5.85
C GLU A 43 11.34 13.20 -5.93
N TYR A 44 10.09 13.65 -5.73
CA TYR A 44 8.91 12.79 -5.73
C TYR A 44 7.90 13.31 -6.74
N ASP A 45 7.46 12.44 -7.63
CA ASP A 45 6.34 12.73 -8.52
C ASP A 45 5.01 12.73 -7.74
N TYR A 46 4.90 11.82 -6.76
CA TYR A 46 3.83 11.77 -5.77
C TYR A 46 4.26 10.98 -4.53
N VAL A 47 3.64 11.30 -3.41
CA VAL A 47 3.83 10.63 -2.12
C VAL A 47 2.51 10.03 -1.69
N GLN A 48 2.49 8.77 -1.25
CA GLN A 48 1.27 8.07 -0.85
C GLN A 48 1.19 7.83 0.65
N TYR A 49 2.26 7.33 1.25
CA TYR A 49 2.28 6.96 2.65
C TYR A 49 3.66 7.28 3.25
N GLY A 50 3.80 8.49 3.74
CA GLY A 50 5.02 8.96 4.39
C GLY A 50 6.27 8.97 3.52
N GLN A 51 6.67 7.82 3.04
CA GLN A 51 7.88 7.61 2.23
C GLN A 51 7.65 6.75 0.98
N LEU A 52 6.42 6.28 0.79
CA LEU A 52 6.03 5.50 -0.38
C LEU A 52 5.54 6.45 -1.47
N GLY A 53 5.78 6.10 -2.72
CA GLY A 53 5.39 6.90 -3.87
C GLY A 53 6.33 6.67 -5.05
N ALA A 54 6.28 7.55 -6.03
CA ALA A 54 7.24 7.59 -7.12
C ALA A 54 8.32 8.61 -6.78
N TYR A 55 9.56 8.15 -6.69
CA TYR A 55 10.71 8.97 -6.32
C TYR A 55 11.90 8.67 -7.21
N HIS A 56 12.75 9.67 -7.39
CA HIS A 56 14.02 9.55 -8.09
C HIS A 56 15.07 10.49 -7.48
N CYS A 57 16.34 10.13 -7.70
CA CYS A 57 17.48 10.97 -7.33
C CYS A 57 17.99 11.71 -8.55
N PRO A 58 17.94 13.05 -8.59
CA PRO A 58 18.43 13.81 -9.73
C PRO A 58 19.96 13.73 -9.89
N SER A 59 20.68 13.36 -8.83
CA SER A 59 22.14 13.32 -8.84
C SER A 59 22.72 12.00 -9.35
N CYS A 60 22.11 10.84 -9.02
CA CYS A 60 22.68 9.53 -9.38
C CYS A 60 21.71 8.63 -10.15
N GLY A 61 20.49 9.08 -10.42
CA GLY A 61 19.47 8.32 -11.14
C GLY A 61 18.84 7.17 -10.34
N TRP A 62 19.23 6.96 -9.08
CA TRP A 62 18.57 5.96 -8.25
C TRP A 62 17.12 6.36 -7.97
N GLY A 63 16.20 5.41 -8.06
CA GLY A 63 14.79 5.72 -7.88
C GLY A 63 13.96 4.51 -7.50
N ARG A 64 12.65 4.69 -7.54
CA ARG A 64 11.70 3.61 -7.33
C ARG A 64 11.93 2.53 -8.40
N PRO A 65 12.06 1.26 -8.00
CA PRO A 65 12.18 0.19 -8.97
C PRO A 65 10.90 0.07 -9.82
N THR A 66 11.03 -0.44 -11.03
CA THR A 66 9.87 -0.76 -11.88
C THR A 66 8.97 -1.74 -11.13
N LEU A 67 7.69 -1.38 -11.02
CA LEU A 67 6.72 -2.23 -10.36
C LEU A 67 6.32 -3.38 -11.28
N LEU A 68 6.66 -4.61 -10.89
CA LEU A 68 6.26 -5.83 -11.59
C LEU A 68 4.87 -6.31 -11.15
N ARG A 69 4.42 -5.81 -10.01
CA ARG A 69 3.07 -6.02 -9.48
C ARG A 69 2.52 -4.66 -9.06
N ARG A 70 1.39 -4.27 -9.62
CA ARG A 70 0.87 -2.92 -9.45
C ARG A 70 -0.51 -2.94 -8.79
N VAL A 71 -0.73 -1.99 -7.92
CA VAL A 71 -2.06 -1.63 -7.45
C VAL A 71 -2.48 -0.38 -8.21
N THR A 72 -3.62 -0.45 -8.87
CA THR A 72 -4.18 0.66 -9.66
C THR A 72 -5.63 0.91 -9.26
N GLY A 73 -6.23 2.00 -9.72
CA GLY A 73 -7.65 2.27 -9.52
C GLY A 73 -8.06 2.33 -8.05
N VAL A 74 -7.23 2.89 -7.17
CA VAL A 74 -7.55 2.96 -5.74
C VAL A 74 -8.69 3.94 -5.51
N GLU A 75 -9.84 3.41 -5.11
CA GLU A 75 -11.03 4.16 -4.75
C GLU A 75 -11.21 4.12 -3.23
N LEU A 76 -11.27 5.31 -2.62
CA LEU A 76 -11.37 5.48 -1.18
C LEU A 76 -12.82 5.76 -0.81
N GLY A 77 -13.50 4.79 -0.21
CA GLY A 77 -14.88 4.90 0.25
C GLY A 77 -14.98 4.98 1.77
N CYS A 78 -16.14 5.43 2.27
CA CYS A 78 -16.43 5.46 3.71
C CYS A 78 -16.54 4.06 4.32
N ASP A 79 -17.01 3.09 3.53
CA ASP A 79 -17.29 1.72 3.98
C ASP A 79 -16.21 0.72 3.56
N GLY A 80 -15.08 1.21 3.04
CA GLY A 80 -13.98 0.38 2.56
C GLY A 80 -13.32 0.93 1.31
N TYR A 81 -12.34 0.20 0.79
CA TYR A 81 -11.55 0.60 -0.36
C TYR A 81 -11.71 -0.42 -1.49
N GLY A 82 -11.79 0.09 -2.73
CA GLY A 82 -11.68 -0.68 -3.96
C GLY A 82 -10.34 -0.42 -4.64
N PHE A 83 -9.76 -1.43 -5.27
CA PHE A 83 -8.54 -1.30 -6.07
C PHE A 83 -8.31 -2.52 -6.95
N ASP A 84 -7.48 -2.36 -7.97
CA ASP A 84 -7.12 -3.44 -8.87
C ASP A 84 -5.69 -3.92 -8.60
N LEU A 85 -5.51 -5.24 -8.56
CA LEU A 85 -4.22 -5.90 -8.51
C LEU A 85 -3.82 -6.33 -9.92
N ALA A 86 -2.86 -5.64 -10.52
CA ALA A 86 -2.32 -5.94 -11.84
C ALA A 86 -1.05 -6.79 -11.72
N PHE A 87 -1.02 -7.91 -12.46
CA PHE A 87 0.02 -8.94 -12.40
C PHE A 87 1.11 -8.77 -13.47
N GLY A 88 1.43 -7.55 -13.83
CA GLY A 88 2.49 -7.19 -14.77
C GLY A 88 2.77 -5.70 -14.77
N PRO A 89 3.89 -5.28 -15.39
CA PRO A 89 4.27 -3.87 -15.49
C PRO A 89 3.49 -3.12 -16.59
N GLU A 90 2.88 -3.82 -17.55
CA GLU A 90 2.19 -3.24 -18.67
C GLU A 90 0.84 -2.65 -18.25
N ALA A 91 0.40 -1.59 -18.93
CA ALA A 91 -0.87 -0.92 -18.63
C ALA A 91 -2.09 -1.86 -18.78
N ASN A 92 -2.01 -2.84 -19.69
CA ASN A 92 -3.04 -3.83 -19.96
C ASN A 92 -2.77 -5.20 -19.34
N ALA A 93 -1.87 -5.26 -18.33
CA ALA A 93 -1.63 -6.50 -17.61
C ALA A 93 -2.93 -7.06 -17.01
N PRO A 94 -3.08 -8.40 -16.94
CA PRO A 94 -4.22 -9.00 -16.26
C PRO A 94 -4.37 -8.44 -14.86
N ALA A 95 -5.59 -8.06 -14.49
CA ALA A 95 -5.88 -7.47 -13.20
C ALA A 95 -7.12 -8.11 -12.57
N VAL A 96 -7.15 -8.10 -11.23
CA VAL A 96 -8.29 -8.56 -10.44
C VAL A 96 -8.73 -7.42 -9.53
N HIS A 97 -10.02 -7.11 -9.57
CA HIS A 97 -10.59 -6.12 -8.67
C HIS A 97 -10.74 -6.69 -7.27
N ILE A 98 -10.32 -5.90 -6.29
CA ILE A 98 -10.40 -6.23 -4.86
C ILE A 98 -11.21 -5.13 -4.17
N ALA A 99 -12.18 -5.55 -3.39
CA ALA A 99 -12.92 -4.67 -2.49
C ALA A 99 -12.65 -5.09 -1.04
N THR A 100 -12.39 -4.12 -0.17
CA THR A 100 -12.17 -4.38 1.25
C THR A 100 -13.00 -3.44 2.11
N ARG A 101 -13.61 -3.97 3.18
CA ARG A 101 -14.29 -3.19 4.21
C ARG A 101 -13.35 -2.50 5.20
N TYR A 102 -12.05 -2.72 5.05
CA TYR A 102 -11.06 -2.16 5.96
C TYR A 102 -10.51 -0.86 5.40
N ASN A 103 -10.57 0.19 6.20
CA ASN A 103 -10.12 1.52 5.84
C ASN A 103 -8.61 1.70 6.09
N GLY A 104 -8.04 2.66 5.38
CA GLY A 104 -6.64 3.04 5.51
C GLY A 104 -5.76 2.52 4.36
N LEU A 105 -5.02 3.44 3.74
CA LEU A 105 -4.16 3.13 2.60
C LEU A 105 -3.12 2.03 2.91
N TYR A 106 -2.72 1.90 4.19
CA TYR A 106 -1.84 0.82 4.64
C TYR A 106 -2.47 -0.58 4.45
N MET A 107 -3.82 -0.69 4.48
CA MET A 107 -4.49 -1.96 4.22
C MET A 107 -4.40 -2.35 2.75
N VAL A 108 -4.48 -1.38 1.83
CA VAL A 108 -4.24 -1.64 0.40
C VAL A 108 -2.86 -2.26 0.20
N TYR A 109 -1.82 -1.71 0.83
CA TYR A 109 -0.47 -2.28 0.78
C TYR A 109 -0.38 -3.67 1.41
N ASN A 110 -1.03 -3.90 2.55
CA ASN A 110 -1.01 -5.19 3.24
C ASN A 110 -1.72 -6.27 2.43
N VAL A 111 -2.89 -5.97 1.89
CA VAL A 111 -3.65 -6.89 1.03
C VAL A 111 -2.87 -7.19 -0.25
N ALA A 112 -2.34 -6.15 -0.91
CA ALA A 112 -1.53 -6.32 -2.11
C ALA A 112 -0.30 -7.19 -1.85
N ALA A 113 0.43 -6.96 -0.76
CA ALA A 113 1.59 -7.77 -0.39
C ALA A 113 1.23 -9.25 -0.22
N ALA A 114 0.15 -9.52 0.55
CA ALA A 114 -0.31 -10.88 0.80
C ALA A 114 -0.77 -11.57 -0.50
N PHE A 115 -1.52 -10.87 -1.33
CA PHE A 115 -2.11 -11.43 -2.54
C PHE A 115 -1.08 -11.64 -3.65
N PHE A 116 -0.15 -10.70 -3.85
CA PHE A 116 0.96 -10.91 -4.79
C PHE A 116 1.85 -12.07 -4.33
N ALA A 117 2.16 -12.17 -3.04
CA ALA A 117 2.93 -13.31 -2.54
C ALA A 117 2.19 -14.64 -2.74
N ALA A 118 0.89 -14.70 -2.48
CA ALA A 118 0.07 -15.89 -2.71
C ALA A 118 0.07 -16.30 -4.21
N HIS A 119 -0.06 -15.33 -5.10
CA HIS A 119 -0.01 -15.56 -6.55
C HIS A 119 1.35 -16.12 -6.98
N GLU A 120 2.47 -15.59 -6.46
CA GLU A 120 3.82 -16.11 -6.74
C GLU A 120 3.98 -17.56 -6.23
N LEU A 121 3.19 -17.97 -5.24
CA LEU A 121 3.15 -19.35 -4.73
C LEU A 121 2.13 -20.23 -5.48
N GLY A 122 1.52 -19.73 -6.56
CA GLY A 122 0.61 -20.49 -7.41
C GLY A 122 -0.85 -20.48 -6.97
N VAL A 123 -1.25 -19.58 -6.06
CA VAL A 123 -2.67 -19.41 -5.71
C VAL A 123 -3.39 -18.70 -6.86
N ASP A 124 -4.51 -19.29 -7.30
CA ASP A 124 -5.36 -18.70 -8.33
C ASP A 124 -5.97 -17.38 -7.81
N ALA A 125 -5.95 -16.36 -8.67
CA ALA A 125 -6.50 -15.05 -8.36
C ALA A 125 -8.00 -15.08 -8.01
N ALA A 126 -8.76 -16.07 -8.49
CA ALA A 126 -10.15 -16.27 -8.14
C ALA A 126 -10.41 -16.52 -6.65
N HIS A 127 -9.40 -16.96 -5.91
CA HIS A 127 -9.50 -17.20 -4.46
C HIS A 127 -9.21 -15.97 -3.60
N LEU A 128 -8.69 -14.89 -4.18
CA LEU A 128 -8.20 -13.74 -3.41
C LEU A 128 -9.36 -12.99 -2.73
N GLN A 129 -10.39 -12.57 -3.47
CA GLN A 129 -11.53 -11.85 -2.90
C GLN A 129 -12.29 -12.68 -1.86
N PRO A 130 -12.67 -13.95 -2.11
CA PRO A 130 -13.34 -14.76 -1.09
C PRO A 130 -12.53 -14.94 0.20
N THR A 131 -11.21 -15.03 0.08
CA THR A 131 -10.31 -15.12 1.24
C THR A 131 -10.32 -13.83 2.05
N LEU A 132 -10.33 -12.67 1.38
CA LEU A 132 -10.40 -11.37 2.06
C LEU A 132 -11.76 -11.15 2.73
N ASP A 133 -12.85 -11.59 2.10
CA ASP A 133 -14.21 -11.48 2.66
C ASP A 133 -14.36 -12.30 3.95
N ALA A 134 -13.70 -13.45 4.00
CA ALA A 134 -13.67 -14.32 5.18
C ALA A 134 -12.67 -13.85 6.26
N TYR A 135 -11.78 -12.92 5.94
CA TYR A 135 -10.76 -12.46 6.88
C TYR A 135 -11.39 -11.63 8.02
N VAL A 136 -11.02 -11.96 9.24
CA VAL A 136 -11.36 -11.19 10.45
C VAL A 136 -10.08 -10.78 11.15
N PRO A 137 -9.81 -9.47 11.29
CA PRO A 137 -8.61 -9.01 11.98
C PRO A 137 -8.58 -9.50 13.43
N ALA A 138 -7.44 -10.07 13.84
CA ALA A 138 -7.25 -10.49 15.22
C ALA A 138 -6.76 -9.34 16.11
N GLY A 139 -7.13 -9.37 17.39
CA GLY A 139 -6.43 -8.63 18.44
C GLY A 139 -6.60 -7.12 18.43
N GLY A 140 -7.83 -6.59 18.42
CA GLY A 140 -8.09 -5.17 18.67
C GLY A 140 -7.69 -4.23 17.52
N ARG A 141 -7.46 -4.77 16.33
CA ARG A 141 -7.26 -3.99 15.11
C ARG A 141 -8.56 -3.94 14.35
N MET A 142 -9.00 -2.72 13.98
CA MET A 142 -10.24 -2.51 13.22
C MET A 142 -11.47 -3.16 13.86
N GLY A 143 -11.50 -3.20 15.18
CA GLY A 143 -12.67 -3.69 15.92
C GLY A 143 -13.82 -2.71 15.78
N ARG A 144 -15.02 -3.23 15.46
CA ARG A 144 -16.25 -2.45 15.34
C ARG A 144 -17.32 -3.09 16.21
N TRP A 145 -17.94 -2.27 17.03
CA TRP A 145 -19.01 -2.70 17.95
C TRP A 145 -20.18 -1.74 17.90
N ASP A 146 -21.38 -2.27 18.08
CA ASP A 146 -22.56 -1.47 18.34
C ASP A 146 -22.82 -1.45 19.85
N ILE A 147 -22.70 -0.27 20.45
CA ILE A 147 -22.90 -0.06 21.89
C ILE A 147 -23.97 1.00 22.08
N ALA A 148 -25.11 0.61 22.61
CA ALA A 148 -26.27 1.49 22.86
C ALA A 148 -26.69 2.30 21.62
N GLY A 149 -26.73 1.66 20.45
CA GLY A 149 -27.15 2.28 19.18
C GLY A 149 -26.09 3.22 18.58
N ARG A 150 -24.84 3.12 19.03
CA ARG A 150 -23.70 3.87 18.48
C ARG A 150 -22.63 2.91 17.99
N THR A 151 -22.15 3.13 16.79
CA THR A 151 -21.00 2.39 16.28
C THR A 151 -19.72 2.91 16.94
N VAL A 152 -18.99 2.01 17.58
CA VAL A 152 -17.67 2.27 18.18
C VAL A 152 -16.63 1.53 17.37
N GLU A 153 -15.64 2.24 16.87
CA GLU A 153 -14.48 1.66 16.18
C GLU A 153 -13.22 1.85 17.03
N ALA A 154 -12.46 0.77 17.19
CA ALA A 154 -11.15 0.84 17.82
C ALA A 154 -10.08 0.36 16.86
N ASN A 155 -9.05 1.17 16.72
CA ASN A 155 -7.93 0.85 15.88
C ASN A 155 -6.60 1.20 16.58
N LEU A 156 -5.54 0.48 16.23
CA LEU A 156 -4.22 0.64 16.84
C LEU A 156 -3.33 1.54 16.00
N ALA A 157 -2.93 2.67 16.51
CA ALA A 157 -1.88 3.52 15.95
C ALA A 157 -0.62 3.46 16.83
N LYS A 158 0.52 3.11 16.23
CA LYS A 158 1.80 2.94 16.95
C LYS A 158 2.78 4.09 16.73
N ASN A 159 2.51 4.95 15.76
CA ASN A 159 3.37 6.07 15.41
C ASN A 159 2.53 7.23 14.85
N PRO A 160 3.09 8.45 14.78
CA PRO A 160 2.37 9.64 14.31
C PRO A 160 1.75 9.45 12.92
N VAL A 161 2.48 8.86 11.98
CA VAL A 161 1.98 8.62 10.61
C VAL A 161 0.76 7.69 10.60
N GLY A 162 0.81 6.61 11.39
CA GLY A 162 -0.32 5.70 11.57
C GLY A 162 -1.53 6.40 12.19
N PHE A 163 -1.32 7.29 13.15
CA PHE A 163 -2.39 8.07 13.79
C PHE A 163 -3.05 9.05 12.80
N ASP A 164 -2.25 9.82 12.05
CA ASP A 164 -2.76 10.74 11.03
C ASP A 164 -3.61 10.02 9.97
N ARG A 165 -3.18 8.83 9.55
CA ARG A 165 -3.93 8.02 8.58
C ARG A 165 -5.25 7.50 9.13
N GLN A 166 -5.30 7.22 10.42
CA GLN A 166 -6.54 6.82 11.06
C GLN A 166 -7.54 7.97 11.16
N ILE A 167 -7.09 9.18 11.50
CA ILE A 167 -7.95 10.36 11.50
C ILE A 167 -8.50 10.63 10.09
N GLN A 168 -7.69 10.46 9.05
CA GLN A 168 -8.13 10.63 7.67
C GLN A 168 -9.17 9.61 7.22
N SER A 169 -9.20 8.42 7.83
CA SER A 169 -10.19 7.38 7.51
C SER A 169 -11.56 7.60 8.18
N ILE A 170 -11.67 8.56 9.09
CA ILE A 170 -12.92 8.86 9.82
C ILE A 170 -13.82 9.89 9.09
N LYS A 171 -13.38 10.41 7.96
CA LYS A 171 -14.10 11.45 7.20
C LYS A 171 -15.14 10.87 6.26
#